data_a152326389cd5f6d32417df112b054e5
#
_entry.id   a152326389cd5f6d32417df112b054e5
#
_cell.length_a   1.000
_cell.length_b   1.000
_cell.length_c   1.000
_cell.angle_alpha   90.00
_cell.angle_beta   90.00
_cell.angle_gamma   90.00
#
_symmetry.space_group_name_H-M   'P 1'
#
loop_
_entity.id
_entity.type
_entity.pdbx_description
1 polymer ?
#
loop_
_entity_poly.entity_id
_entity_poly.type
_entity_poly.pdbx_seq_one_letter_code
_entity_poly.pdbx_strand_id
1 'polypeptide(L)'
;MAVEGDADGGGGPGGAEEGVGESSSPPRAPAPAPAASGGSGGGGRGAGGGVGARDVCREVFERLVADGHVEAAGDSGPELRAQLEAHFARLPTSYQLDVNVDKAEDVLIHQKVLAEAKDPDRRPAFVVRFLRLEEVNVAETTNSDAHEEGADIGEALSTRSKAFTHIHEILFSTTDKPKLLSQLSALLSDIGLNIREAHVFSTTDGYSLDAFVVDGWPIEDTDGLHKALEASILRNEGSWSGSDSSTSGKSLPFLSEDYESDIDTRLLKIGKKVASGSCGDMFLGTYGGEEVAVKVLHPENFNQNAWSEFKQEIYMLREVDHPNIVRFIGSCTKPPQFYIITECMSRGSLFDFLHNEHNVLDLPTILKFALDICRGMSYLHQKGIIHRDLKSANLLLGKDHVVRVADFGLARFQDEGGAMTAETGTYRWMAPEVINHQPYDNKADVYSFAIVLSELMTSKIPYTTMSPLQAAVGVRQGLRPQLPENAHPRLLILIKRCWEALPSNRPSFADIITELEDIQAQAQETSGESSQKQKDGDE
;
A
#
# COMPACT_ATOMS: atom_id res chain seq x y z
N MET A 1 -32.89 26.77 -50.96
CA MET A 1 -33.89 25.75 -51.30
C MET A 1 -33.91 24.74 -50.22
N ALA A 2 -34.96 24.75 -49.49
CA ALA A 2 -35.33 23.85 -48.41
C ALA A 2 -35.64 22.42 -48.93
N VAL A 3 -35.57 21.45 -48.05
CA VAL A 3 -36.59 20.48 -47.62
C VAL A 3 -35.90 19.58 -46.59
N GLU A 4 -36.19 19.65 -45.35
CA GLU A 4 -37.10 18.95 -44.42
C GLU A 4 -37.27 17.45 -44.67
N GLY A 5 -37.16 16.68 -43.60
CA GLY A 5 -37.53 15.28 -43.50
C GLY A 5 -37.18 14.65 -42.16
N ASP A 6 -38.17 14.65 -41.30
CA ASP A 6 -38.31 14.13 -39.93
C ASP A 6 -37.93 12.65 -39.68
N ALA A 7 -37.53 12.42 -38.45
CA ALA A 7 -38.17 11.70 -37.34
C ALA A 7 -37.77 10.23 -37.06
N ASP A 8 -37.63 10.03 -35.79
CA ASP A 8 -37.87 8.86 -34.90
C ASP A 8 -36.67 7.90 -34.65
N GLY A 9 -36.15 7.85 -33.43
CA GLY A 9 -36.80 7.35 -32.21
C GLY A 9 -36.03 6.14 -31.73
N GLY A 10 -35.43 6.17 -30.57
CA GLY A 10 -34.90 4.96 -29.96
C GLY A 10 -33.87 5.29 -28.88
N GLY A 11 -34.36 5.54 -27.70
CA GLY A 11 -33.53 5.68 -26.50
C GLY A 11 -32.94 4.35 -26.08
N GLY A 12 -31.67 4.37 -25.67
CA GLY A 12 -31.00 3.33 -24.91
C GLY A 12 -30.27 3.97 -23.74
N PRO A 13 -30.28 3.39 -22.57
CA PRO A 13 -29.80 4.03 -21.35
C PRO A 13 -28.27 4.08 -21.31
N GLY A 14 -27.76 5.24 -20.89
CA GLY A 14 -26.34 5.46 -20.65
C GLY A 14 -25.84 4.58 -19.52
N GLY A 15 -24.85 3.78 -19.82
CA GLY A 15 -24.00 3.11 -18.85
C GLY A 15 -23.01 4.13 -18.28
N ALA A 16 -23.11 4.38 -16.99
CA ALA A 16 -22.07 5.10 -16.26
C ALA A 16 -20.86 4.18 -16.13
N GLU A 17 -19.76 4.54 -16.75
CA GLU A 17 -18.47 3.94 -16.52
C GLU A 17 -17.94 4.43 -15.17
N GLU A 18 -18.03 3.57 -14.15
CA GLU A 18 -17.28 3.75 -12.90
C GLU A 18 -15.84 3.31 -13.11
N GLY A 19 -14.93 4.29 -13.22
CA GLY A 19 -13.50 4.06 -13.16
C GLY A 19 -13.08 3.64 -11.74
N VAL A 20 -12.62 2.42 -11.57
CA VAL A 20 -12.12 1.91 -10.30
C VAL A 20 -10.69 2.39 -10.10
N GLY A 21 -10.52 3.56 -9.48
CA GLY A 21 -9.28 3.96 -8.85
C GLY A 21 -9.23 3.34 -7.46
N GLU A 22 -8.32 2.40 -7.22
CA GLU A 22 -8.05 1.91 -5.87
C GLU A 22 -7.31 2.96 -5.05
N SER A 23 -8.02 3.89 -4.47
CA SER A 23 -7.65 4.58 -3.23
C SER A 23 -8.83 5.43 -2.82
N SER A 24 -9.44 5.06 -1.76
CA SER A 24 -10.31 5.79 -0.86
C SER A 24 -11.54 4.98 -0.47
N SER A 25 -11.87 5.11 0.78
CA SER A 25 -13.07 4.60 1.43
C SER A 25 -14.33 4.83 0.57
N PRO A 26 -15.33 3.94 0.63
CA PRO A 26 -16.52 4.04 -0.20
C PRO A 26 -17.29 5.35 0.06
N PRO A 27 -17.91 5.95 -0.96
CA PRO A 27 -18.71 7.16 -0.78
C PRO A 27 -19.92 6.88 0.12
N ARG A 28 -20.13 7.78 1.06
CA ARG A 28 -21.27 7.82 1.97
C ARG A 28 -22.59 7.79 1.23
N ALA A 29 -23.45 6.84 1.56
CA ALA A 29 -24.86 6.88 1.17
C ALA A 29 -25.54 8.09 1.83
N PRO A 30 -26.47 8.80 1.12
CA PRO A 30 -27.20 9.90 1.71
C PRO A 30 -28.17 9.38 2.79
N ALA A 31 -28.21 10.10 3.92
CA ALA A 31 -29.10 9.81 5.03
C ALA A 31 -30.57 9.90 4.60
N PRO A 32 -31.47 9.00 5.06
CA PRO A 32 -32.88 9.11 4.83
C PRO A 32 -33.48 10.23 5.71
N ALA A 33 -34.38 11.01 5.11
CA ALA A 33 -35.14 12.06 5.77
C ALA A 33 -36.05 11.50 6.90
N PRO A 34 -36.32 12.28 7.96
CA PRO A 34 -37.12 11.80 9.10
C PRO A 34 -38.59 11.66 8.71
N ALA A 35 -39.16 10.47 8.95
CA ALA A 35 -40.58 10.21 8.81
C ALA A 35 -41.29 10.59 10.11
N ALA A 36 -42.43 11.24 9.95
CA ALA A 36 -43.28 11.75 11.00
C ALA A 36 -44.03 10.62 11.76
N SER A 37 -44.28 10.92 13.03
CA SER A 37 -45.01 10.18 14.04
C SER A 37 -46.42 9.76 13.65
N GLY A 38 -46.80 8.55 14.10
CA GLY A 38 -48.23 8.13 14.19
C GLY A 38 -48.39 6.74 14.77
N GLY A 39 -48.81 6.68 15.95
CA GLY A 39 -49.57 5.95 16.92
C GLY A 39 -49.94 4.48 16.78
N SER A 40 -49.77 3.84 17.91
CA SER A 40 -50.59 2.83 18.63
C SER A 40 -50.81 1.42 18.06
N GLY A 41 -50.43 0.46 18.86
CA GLY A 41 -51.32 -0.67 19.26
C GLY A 41 -50.89 -2.08 18.88
N GLY A 42 -50.54 -2.89 19.88
CA GLY A 42 -51.03 -4.25 19.97
C GLY A 42 -50.12 -5.42 19.53
N GLY A 43 -49.55 -6.08 20.49
CA GLY A 43 -49.49 -7.50 20.75
C GLY A 43 -49.15 -8.52 19.66
N GLY A 44 -48.13 -9.35 19.90
CA GLY A 44 -48.01 -10.63 19.21
C GLY A 44 -46.61 -11.26 19.29
N ARG A 45 -46.51 -12.32 20.03
CA ARG A 45 -45.35 -13.21 20.21
C ARG A 45 -44.93 -13.84 18.89
N GLY A 46 -43.63 -13.95 18.67
CA GLY A 46 -43.04 -14.80 17.62
C GLY A 46 -41.55 -14.90 17.79
N ALA A 47 -41.10 -16.06 18.30
CA ALA A 47 -39.68 -16.40 18.46
C ALA A 47 -39.02 -16.65 17.10
N GLY A 48 -37.85 -16.03 16.89
CA GLY A 48 -36.93 -16.33 15.81
C GLY A 48 -35.52 -15.91 16.25
N GLY A 49 -34.69 -16.90 16.64
CA GLY A 49 -33.34 -16.71 17.17
C GLY A 49 -32.38 -16.14 16.11
N GLY A 50 -32.09 -14.86 16.20
CA GLY A 50 -30.91 -14.24 15.65
C GLY A 50 -29.83 -14.29 16.72
N VAL A 51 -28.62 -14.75 16.36
CA VAL A 51 -27.44 -14.67 17.20
C VAL A 51 -27.26 -13.20 17.58
N GLY A 52 -27.48 -12.87 18.86
CA GLY A 52 -27.42 -11.49 19.34
C GLY A 52 -26.05 -10.90 19.10
N ALA A 53 -26.02 -9.75 18.43
CA ALA A 53 -24.80 -8.94 18.32
C ALA A 53 -24.31 -8.66 19.76
N ARG A 54 -23.04 -8.94 20.02
CA ARG A 54 -22.38 -8.73 21.31
C ARG A 54 -22.42 -7.24 21.64
N ASP A 55 -22.97 -6.87 22.76
CA ASP A 55 -23.02 -5.47 23.22
C ASP A 55 -21.73 -5.15 24.00
N VAL A 56 -20.67 -4.89 23.24
CA VAL A 56 -19.32 -4.61 23.77
C VAL A 56 -19.32 -3.38 24.69
N CYS A 57 -20.11 -2.35 24.37
CA CYS A 57 -20.22 -1.16 25.20
C CYS A 57 -20.73 -1.48 26.61
N ARG A 58 -21.75 -2.34 26.70
CA ARG A 58 -22.29 -2.79 27.98
C ARG A 58 -21.29 -3.67 28.73
N GLU A 59 -20.62 -4.58 28.03
CA GLU A 59 -19.63 -5.47 28.66
C GLU A 59 -18.46 -4.66 29.23
N VAL A 60 -17.97 -3.63 28.51
CA VAL A 60 -16.93 -2.71 28.98
C VAL A 60 -17.39 -1.95 30.23
N PHE A 61 -18.63 -1.43 30.24
CA PHE A 61 -19.15 -0.73 31.40
C PHE A 61 -19.27 -1.65 32.62
N GLU A 62 -19.85 -2.87 32.45
CA GLU A 62 -19.98 -3.87 33.52
C GLU A 62 -18.61 -4.27 34.08
N ARG A 63 -17.58 -4.34 33.23
CA ARG A 63 -16.20 -4.65 33.64
C ARG A 63 -15.59 -3.49 34.46
N LEU A 64 -15.72 -2.25 34.03
CA LEU A 64 -15.27 -1.08 34.80
C LEU A 64 -15.92 -0.99 36.18
N VAL A 65 -17.20 -1.34 36.28
CA VAL A 65 -17.88 -1.44 37.57
C VAL A 65 -17.31 -2.57 38.44
N ALA A 66 -17.04 -3.74 37.84
CA ALA A 66 -16.48 -4.89 38.56
C ALA A 66 -15.08 -4.65 39.07
N ASP A 67 -14.26 -3.90 38.31
CA ASP A 67 -12.88 -3.52 38.65
C ASP A 67 -12.83 -2.34 39.67
N GLY A 68 -13.99 -1.81 40.08
CA GLY A 68 -14.13 -0.79 41.13
C GLY A 68 -13.73 0.62 40.65
N HIS A 69 -13.86 0.93 39.39
CA HIS A 69 -13.58 2.26 38.86
C HIS A 69 -14.50 3.31 39.50
N VAL A 70 -13.93 4.35 40.11
CA VAL A 70 -14.67 5.34 40.95
C VAL A 70 -15.75 6.06 40.15
N GLU A 71 -15.52 6.33 38.86
CA GLU A 71 -16.49 6.99 37.98
C GLU A 71 -17.61 6.05 37.51
N ALA A 72 -17.42 4.73 37.58
CA ALA A 72 -18.43 3.72 37.26
C ALA A 72 -19.34 3.39 38.45
N ALA A 73 -18.89 3.70 39.68
CA ALA A 73 -19.62 3.41 40.92
C ALA A 73 -20.32 4.66 41.47
N GLY A 74 -21.62 4.62 41.66
CA GLY A 74 -22.40 5.69 42.27
C GLY A 74 -23.14 6.61 41.30
N ASP A 75 -23.35 7.87 41.69
CA ASP A 75 -24.16 8.86 40.93
C ASP A 75 -23.56 9.21 39.55
N SER A 76 -22.28 8.96 39.33
CA SER A 76 -21.57 9.22 38.05
C SER A 76 -21.72 8.06 37.05
N GLY A 77 -22.19 6.89 37.45
CA GLY A 77 -22.31 5.71 36.58
C GLY A 77 -23.16 5.92 35.30
N PRO A 78 -24.33 6.59 35.38
CA PRO A 78 -25.11 6.91 34.18
C PRO A 78 -24.41 7.85 33.20
N GLU A 79 -23.61 8.78 33.69
CA GLU A 79 -22.84 9.72 32.86
C GLU A 79 -21.70 9.02 32.13
N LEU A 80 -20.92 8.19 32.82
CA LEU A 80 -19.87 7.37 32.19
C LEU A 80 -20.46 6.44 31.13
N ARG A 81 -21.62 5.82 31.41
CA ARG A 81 -22.30 4.98 30.42
C ARG A 81 -22.69 5.74 29.18
N ALA A 82 -23.25 6.95 29.31
CA ALA A 82 -23.59 7.79 28.16
C ALA A 82 -22.34 8.21 27.37
N GLN A 83 -21.23 8.47 28.05
CA GLN A 83 -19.94 8.77 27.40
C GLN A 83 -19.39 7.56 26.62
N LEU A 84 -19.49 6.35 27.17
CA LEU A 84 -19.10 5.12 26.48
C LEU A 84 -19.98 4.87 25.25
N GLU A 85 -21.30 5.01 25.38
CA GLU A 85 -22.24 4.87 24.26
C GLU A 85 -21.90 5.88 23.13
N ALA A 86 -21.63 7.13 23.47
CA ALA A 86 -21.21 8.14 22.51
C ALA A 86 -19.83 7.84 21.88
N HIS A 87 -18.91 7.26 22.63
CA HIS A 87 -17.59 6.85 22.14
C HIS A 87 -17.72 5.71 21.11
N PHE A 88 -18.43 4.64 21.44
CA PHE A 88 -18.65 3.51 20.54
C PHE A 88 -19.47 3.89 19.29
N ALA A 89 -20.40 4.84 19.42
CA ALA A 89 -21.17 5.35 18.28
C ALA A 89 -20.34 6.15 17.26
N ARG A 90 -19.21 6.72 17.68
CA ARG A 90 -18.31 7.47 16.79
C ARG A 90 -17.31 6.58 16.03
N LEU A 91 -17.03 5.40 16.55
CA LEU A 91 -16.02 4.50 16.04
C LEU A 91 -16.63 3.40 15.14
N PRO A 92 -15.88 2.86 14.19
CA PRO A 92 -16.37 1.81 13.29
C PRO A 92 -16.61 0.50 14.05
N THR A 93 -17.41 -0.39 13.47
CA THR A 93 -17.72 -1.71 14.05
C THR A 93 -16.45 -2.57 14.26
N SER A 94 -15.41 -2.38 13.42
CA SER A 94 -14.11 -3.04 13.58
C SER A 94 -13.46 -2.73 14.92
N TYR A 95 -13.61 -1.51 15.44
CA TYR A 95 -13.12 -1.14 16.77
C TYR A 95 -13.74 -2.00 17.88
N GLN A 96 -15.04 -2.27 17.79
CA GLN A 96 -15.74 -3.12 18.78
C GLN A 96 -15.24 -4.57 18.79
N LEU A 97 -14.71 -5.04 17.63
CA LEU A 97 -14.13 -6.38 17.52
C LEU A 97 -12.70 -6.44 18.09
N ASP A 98 -11.99 -5.33 18.06
CA ASP A 98 -10.60 -5.23 18.52
C ASP A 98 -10.50 -4.90 20.03
N VAL A 99 -11.55 -4.34 20.62
CA VAL A 99 -11.59 -4.02 22.07
C VAL A 99 -11.51 -5.29 22.89
N ASN A 100 -10.50 -5.34 23.76
CA ASN A 100 -10.40 -6.38 24.79
C ASN A 100 -11.18 -5.96 26.05
N VAL A 101 -12.31 -6.60 26.29
CA VAL A 101 -13.19 -6.31 27.45
C VAL A 101 -12.48 -6.54 28.79
N ASP A 102 -11.51 -7.46 28.85
CA ASP A 102 -10.71 -7.71 30.07
C ASP A 102 -9.78 -6.54 30.41
N LYS A 103 -9.55 -5.63 29.46
CA LYS A 103 -8.79 -4.38 29.57
C LYS A 103 -9.70 -3.17 29.35
N ALA A 104 -10.84 -3.12 30.02
CA ALA A 104 -11.86 -2.08 29.84
C ALA A 104 -11.31 -0.66 30.05
N GLU A 105 -10.28 -0.50 30.88
CA GLU A 105 -9.58 0.80 31.11
C GLU A 105 -8.93 1.35 29.81
N ASP A 106 -8.57 0.51 28.85
CA ASP A 106 -8.01 0.95 27.58
C ASP A 106 -8.98 1.86 26.83
N VAL A 107 -10.30 1.59 26.93
CA VAL A 107 -11.33 2.42 26.30
C VAL A 107 -11.34 3.83 26.88
N LEU A 108 -11.09 3.99 28.19
CA LEU A 108 -10.98 5.31 28.82
C LEU A 108 -9.76 6.08 28.33
N ILE A 109 -8.64 5.39 28.11
CA ILE A 109 -7.43 5.99 27.51
C ILE A 109 -7.72 6.43 26.07
N HIS A 110 -8.40 5.60 25.27
CA HIS A 110 -8.83 5.94 23.91
C HIS A 110 -9.72 7.21 23.90
N GLN A 111 -10.68 7.31 24.83
CA GLN A 111 -11.53 8.49 24.97
C GLN A 111 -10.69 9.75 25.29
N LYS A 112 -9.73 9.62 26.21
CA LYS A 112 -8.86 10.72 26.61
C LYS A 112 -8.03 11.23 25.44
N VAL A 113 -7.34 10.35 24.72
CA VAL A 113 -6.49 10.72 23.57
C VAL A 113 -7.32 11.38 22.47
N LEU A 114 -8.51 10.83 22.17
CA LEU A 114 -9.46 11.45 21.23
C LEU A 114 -9.99 12.81 21.69
N ALA A 115 -10.13 13.03 22.99
CA ALA A 115 -10.54 14.33 23.53
C ALA A 115 -9.41 15.36 23.44
N GLU A 116 -8.17 14.96 23.74
CA GLU A 116 -6.99 15.82 23.62
C GLU A 116 -6.72 16.24 22.18
N ALA A 117 -6.95 15.34 21.20
CA ALA A 117 -6.79 15.64 19.78
C ALA A 117 -7.77 16.71 19.23
N LYS A 118 -8.82 17.07 19.98
CA LYS A 118 -9.71 18.18 19.59
C LYS A 118 -9.02 19.55 19.69
N ASP A 119 -8.04 19.67 20.57
CA ASP A 119 -7.20 20.86 20.68
C ASP A 119 -6.16 20.87 19.55
N PRO A 120 -6.19 21.84 18.63
CA PRO A 120 -5.23 21.94 17.52
C PRO A 120 -3.78 22.01 17.99
N ASP A 121 -3.50 22.63 19.14
CA ASP A 121 -2.15 22.82 19.67
C ASP A 121 -1.57 21.54 20.31
N ARG A 122 -2.41 20.52 20.47
CA ARG A 122 -2.05 19.22 21.05
C ARG A 122 -1.98 18.08 20.03
N ARG A 123 -2.00 18.38 18.74
CA ARG A 123 -1.98 17.37 17.67
C ARG A 123 -0.57 17.09 17.18
N PRO A 124 -0.25 15.81 17.03
CA PRO A 124 -0.99 14.61 17.41
C PRO A 124 -0.97 14.41 18.93
N ALA A 125 -2.15 14.14 19.53
CA ALA A 125 -2.22 13.69 20.91
C ALA A 125 -1.74 12.24 20.98
N PHE A 126 -0.96 11.88 22.00
CA PHE A 126 -0.48 10.50 22.11
C PHE A 126 -0.25 10.06 23.56
N VAL A 127 -0.27 8.74 23.76
CA VAL A 127 0.03 8.09 25.04
C VAL A 127 0.96 6.90 24.76
N VAL A 128 1.96 6.73 25.63
CA VAL A 128 2.92 5.60 25.58
C VAL A 128 2.69 4.70 26.77
N ARG A 129 2.67 3.39 26.55
CA ARG A 129 2.55 2.38 27.61
C ARG A 129 3.55 1.26 27.39
N PHE A 130 4.11 0.73 28.48
CA PHE A 130 4.83 -0.53 28.46
C PHE A 130 3.83 -1.69 28.53
N LEU A 131 3.94 -2.67 27.63
CA LEU A 131 3.05 -3.81 27.60
C LEU A 131 3.62 -5.05 28.27
N ARG A 132 4.80 -5.48 27.83
CA ARG A 132 5.42 -6.74 28.28
C ARG A 132 6.86 -6.90 27.83
N LEU A 133 7.56 -7.84 28.49
CA LEU A 133 8.82 -8.40 28.01
C LEU A 133 8.54 -9.67 27.19
N GLU A 134 9.17 -9.79 26.05
CA GLU A 134 9.17 -11.01 25.24
C GLU A 134 10.54 -11.66 25.21
N GLU A 135 10.60 -12.99 25.42
CA GLU A 135 11.83 -13.77 25.33
C GLU A 135 12.13 -14.07 23.86
N VAL A 136 13.29 -13.63 23.36
CA VAL A 136 13.73 -13.89 21.99
C VAL A 136 14.79 -14.99 22.02
N ASN A 137 14.53 -16.09 21.31
CA ASN A 137 15.52 -17.14 21.07
C ASN A 137 16.51 -16.65 20.01
N VAL A 138 17.67 -16.18 20.43
CA VAL A 138 18.78 -15.86 19.52
C VAL A 138 19.43 -17.18 19.09
N ALA A 139 19.20 -17.60 17.84
CA ALA A 139 19.99 -18.62 17.20
C ALA A 139 21.38 -18.02 16.91
N GLU A 140 22.38 -18.43 17.63
CA GLU A 140 23.78 -18.07 17.33
C GLU A 140 24.15 -18.61 15.94
N THR A 141 24.38 -17.73 14.98
CA THR A 141 25.17 -18.00 13.79
C THR A 141 26.63 -18.04 14.20
N THR A 142 27.14 -19.25 14.52
CA THR A 142 28.56 -19.47 14.64
C THR A 142 29.20 -19.40 13.26
N ASN A 143 29.89 -18.30 12.97
CA ASN A 143 30.90 -18.25 11.92
C ASN A 143 32.06 -19.15 12.37
N SER A 144 32.15 -20.35 11.79
CA SER A 144 33.32 -21.23 11.92
C SER A 144 34.28 -20.98 10.78
N ASP A 145 35.25 -20.12 11.02
CA ASP A 145 36.53 -20.13 10.31
C ASP A 145 37.65 -19.99 11.34
N ALA A 146 38.17 -21.13 11.82
CA ALA A 146 39.53 -21.28 12.29
C ALA A 146 39.84 -22.76 12.48
N HIS A 147 40.88 -23.21 11.79
CA HIS A 147 41.53 -24.51 11.92
C HIS A 147 42.20 -24.68 13.29
N GLU A 148 42.27 -25.96 13.69
CA GLU A 148 43.33 -26.71 14.40
C GLU A 148 43.02 -27.26 15.81
N GLU A 149 43.07 -28.60 15.77
CA GLU A 149 43.69 -29.58 16.69
C GLU A 149 43.47 -29.53 18.22
N GLY A 150 42.89 -30.62 18.67
CA GLY A 150 43.42 -31.33 19.84
C GLY A 150 42.69 -31.16 21.15
N ALA A 151 42.01 -32.26 21.54
CA ALA A 151 41.85 -32.78 22.89
C ALA A 151 40.88 -32.11 23.89
N ASP A 152 40.02 -32.93 24.30
CA ASP A 152 39.51 -33.22 25.66
C ASP A 152 38.04 -32.89 25.93
N ILE A 153 37.36 -33.94 26.37
CA ILE A 153 35.94 -34.01 26.68
C ILE A 153 35.71 -33.28 28.01
N GLY A 154 35.06 -32.16 27.95
CA GLY A 154 34.49 -31.45 29.09
C GLY A 154 33.10 -30.97 28.76
N GLU A 155 32.08 -31.39 29.53
CA GLU A 155 30.70 -30.90 29.45
C GLU A 155 30.67 -29.38 29.51
N ALA A 156 30.55 -28.71 28.34
CA ALA A 156 30.24 -27.31 28.28
C ALA A 156 28.71 -27.17 28.38
N LEU A 157 28.21 -26.81 29.57
CA LEU A 157 26.90 -26.23 29.74
C LEU A 157 26.81 -24.98 28.84
N SER A 158 26.13 -25.12 27.71
CA SER A 158 25.73 -24.01 26.85
C SER A 158 24.80 -23.12 27.66
N THR A 159 25.31 -22.04 28.21
CA THR A 159 24.51 -20.95 28.74
C THR A 159 23.86 -20.21 27.55
N ARG A 160 22.65 -20.63 27.18
CA ARG A 160 21.78 -19.84 26.30
C ARG A 160 21.56 -18.51 26.97
N SER A 161 22.13 -17.44 26.44
CA SER A 161 21.80 -16.09 26.85
C SER A 161 20.39 -15.78 26.31
N LYS A 162 19.45 -15.60 27.21
CA LYS A 162 18.09 -15.17 26.90
C LYS A 162 18.14 -13.68 26.63
N ALA A 163 17.84 -13.27 25.42
CA ALA A 163 17.60 -11.87 25.10
C ALA A 163 16.13 -11.54 25.33
N PHE A 164 15.86 -10.41 25.98
CA PHE A 164 14.51 -9.93 26.21
C PHE A 164 14.27 -8.69 25.37
N THR A 165 13.11 -8.63 24.71
CA THR A 165 12.66 -7.46 23.94
C THR A 165 11.50 -6.77 24.67
N HIS A 166 11.62 -5.45 24.85
CA HIS A 166 10.60 -4.63 25.48
C HIS A 166 9.54 -4.25 24.46
N ILE A 167 8.28 -4.55 24.76
CA ILE A 167 7.15 -4.25 23.91
C ILE A 167 6.37 -3.08 24.51
N HIS A 168 6.19 -2.04 23.70
CA HIS A 168 5.43 -0.85 24.06
C HIS A 168 4.21 -0.69 23.17
N GLU A 169 3.23 0.01 23.67
CA GLU A 169 2.09 0.49 22.90
C GLU A 169 2.10 2.01 22.85
N ILE A 170 1.87 2.54 21.67
CA ILE A 170 1.76 3.97 21.43
C ILE A 170 0.42 4.24 20.75
N LEU A 171 -0.40 5.02 21.43
CA LEU A 171 -1.71 5.45 20.92
C LEU A 171 -1.57 6.87 20.40
N PHE A 172 -2.01 7.12 19.18
CA PHE A 172 -2.11 8.45 18.60
C PHE A 172 -3.56 8.80 18.29
N SER A 173 -3.86 10.09 18.35
CA SER A 173 -5.08 10.66 17.79
C SER A 173 -4.80 12.05 17.20
N THR A 174 -5.32 12.28 16.00
CA THR A 174 -5.23 13.56 15.30
C THR A 174 -6.39 13.68 14.32
N THR A 175 -6.44 14.74 13.52
CA THR A 175 -7.39 14.85 12.41
C THR A 175 -7.13 13.73 11.41
N ASP A 176 -8.18 12.99 11.04
CA ASP A 176 -8.08 11.94 10.02
C ASP A 176 -7.83 12.58 8.64
N LYS A 177 -6.72 12.22 8.02
CA LYS A 177 -6.26 12.77 6.75
C LYS A 177 -5.56 11.68 5.92
N PRO A 178 -5.55 11.80 4.60
CA PRO A 178 -4.79 10.89 3.75
C PRO A 178 -3.31 10.82 4.17
N LYS A 179 -2.73 9.62 4.12
CA LYS A 179 -1.32 9.33 4.49
C LYS A 179 -0.97 9.48 5.98
N LEU A 180 -1.94 9.63 6.87
CA LEU A 180 -1.68 9.78 8.31
C LEU A 180 -0.91 8.57 8.85
N LEU A 181 -1.33 7.35 8.54
CA LEU A 181 -0.66 6.13 8.98
C LEU A 181 0.81 6.09 8.54
N SER A 182 1.10 6.50 7.29
CA SER A 182 2.47 6.58 6.79
C SER A 182 3.31 7.62 7.54
N GLN A 183 2.71 8.76 7.90
CA GLN A 183 3.39 9.80 8.70
C GLN A 183 3.70 9.31 10.11
N LEU A 184 2.75 8.63 10.77
CA LEU A 184 2.96 8.06 12.10
C LEU A 184 4.00 6.93 12.07
N SER A 185 3.96 6.07 11.05
CA SER A 185 4.94 4.99 10.88
C SER A 185 6.36 5.55 10.64
N ALA A 186 6.50 6.59 9.84
CA ALA A 186 7.79 7.26 9.64
C ALA A 186 8.32 7.87 10.94
N LEU A 187 7.44 8.56 11.70
CA LEU A 187 7.77 9.12 13.01
C LEU A 187 8.34 8.06 13.98
N LEU A 188 7.70 6.89 14.04
CA LEU A 188 8.14 5.78 14.89
C LEU A 188 9.48 5.20 14.41
N SER A 189 9.67 5.07 13.11
CA SER A 189 10.92 4.60 12.51
C SER A 189 12.09 5.57 12.74
N ASP A 190 11.84 6.89 12.69
CA ASP A 190 12.85 7.94 12.92
C ASP A 190 13.47 7.89 14.33
N ILE A 191 12.75 7.35 15.30
CA ILE A 191 13.24 7.14 16.67
C ILE A 191 13.73 5.71 16.95
N GLY A 192 13.81 4.88 15.90
CA GLY A 192 14.37 3.53 15.94
C GLY A 192 13.41 2.46 16.43
N LEU A 193 12.10 2.69 16.38
CA LEU A 193 11.09 1.70 16.77
C LEU A 193 10.66 0.84 15.58
N ASN A 194 10.44 -0.45 15.85
CA ASN A 194 9.87 -1.38 14.90
C ASN A 194 8.40 -1.62 15.22
N ILE A 195 7.53 -1.41 14.24
CA ILE A 195 6.09 -1.63 14.39
C ILE A 195 5.80 -3.12 14.24
N ARG A 196 5.21 -3.74 15.26
CA ARG A 196 4.76 -5.14 15.27
C ARG A 196 3.31 -5.26 14.84
N GLU A 197 2.46 -4.39 15.38
CA GLU A 197 1.02 -4.37 15.12
C GLU A 197 0.57 -2.91 14.99
N ALA A 198 -0.43 -2.66 14.14
CA ALA A 198 -1.06 -1.36 13.99
C ALA A 198 -2.57 -1.52 13.80
N HIS A 199 -3.36 -0.83 14.62
CA HIS A 199 -4.80 -0.76 14.56
C HIS A 199 -5.21 0.68 14.31
N VAL A 200 -5.98 0.93 13.25
CA VAL A 200 -6.32 2.26 12.77
C VAL A 200 -7.83 2.39 12.67
N PHE A 201 -8.39 3.39 13.31
CA PHE A 201 -9.82 3.64 13.33
C PHE A 201 -10.11 5.10 13.02
N SER A 202 -10.97 5.34 12.02
CA SER A 202 -11.47 6.66 11.69
C SER A 202 -12.80 6.90 12.40
N THR A 203 -12.91 8.01 13.12
CA THR A 203 -14.15 8.41 13.78
C THR A 203 -15.10 9.12 12.82
N THR A 204 -16.40 9.09 13.11
CA THR A 204 -17.42 9.76 12.29
C THR A 204 -17.32 11.30 12.33
N ASP A 205 -16.62 11.85 13.31
CA ASP A 205 -16.37 13.29 13.49
C ASP A 205 -15.00 13.75 12.95
N GLY A 206 -14.29 12.88 12.16
CA GLY A 206 -13.12 13.25 11.38
C GLY A 206 -11.80 13.20 12.14
N TYR A 207 -11.70 12.40 13.19
CA TYR A 207 -10.45 12.09 13.90
C TYR A 207 -10.03 10.65 13.66
N SER A 208 -8.74 10.37 13.83
CA SER A 208 -8.19 9.03 13.86
C SER A 208 -7.90 8.58 15.30
N LEU A 209 -7.93 7.29 15.53
CA LEU A 209 -7.39 6.63 16.70
C LEU A 209 -6.48 5.51 16.20
N ASP A 210 -5.18 5.66 16.40
CA ASP A 210 -4.16 4.80 15.83
C ASP A 210 -3.35 4.16 16.97
N ALA A 211 -3.43 2.85 17.12
CA ALA A 211 -2.70 2.09 18.14
C ALA A 211 -1.56 1.30 17.49
N PHE A 212 -0.33 1.51 17.95
CA PHE A 212 0.86 0.81 17.49
C PHE A 212 1.47 -0.01 18.62
N VAL A 213 1.67 -1.29 18.38
CA VAL A 213 2.51 -2.15 19.22
C VAL A 213 3.91 -2.15 18.62
N VAL A 214 4.91 -1.71 19.40
CA VAL A 214 6.27 -1.48 18.91
C VAL A 214 7.32 -2.17 19.79
N ASP A 215 8.47 -2.47 19.18
CA ASP A 215 9.71 -2.81 19.88
C ASP A 215 10.85 -1.88 19.43
N GLY A 216 12.07 -2.15 19.91
CA GLY A 216 13.25 -1.34 19.57
C GLY A 216 13.63 -0.34 20.68
N TRP A 217 12.73 -0.01 21.61
CA TRP A 217 13.10 0.78 22.79
C TRP A 217 13.74 -0.13 23.85
N PRO A 218 14.94 0.19 24.33
CA PRO A 218 15.78 -0.80 25.07
C PRO A 218 15.37 -1.03 26.52
N ILE A 219 14.50 -0.23 27.08
CA ILE A 219 14.10 -0.25 28.49
C ILE A 219 12.58 -0.08 28.66
N GLU A 220 12.07 -0.42 29.85
CA GLU A 220 10.65 -0.27 30.20
C GLU A 220 10.23 1.21 30.40
N ASP A 221 11.20 2.15 30.42
CA ASP A 221 10.97 3.56 30.66
C ASP A 221 10.12 4.20 29.55
N THR A 222 8.89 4.52 29.88
CA THR A 222 7.95 5.21 28.99
C THR A 222 8.20 6.71 28.90
N ASP A 223 8.82 7.34 29.92
CA ASP A 223 9.08 8.79 29.94
C ASP A 223 10.17 9.17 28.92
N GLY A 224 11.19 8.33 28.78
CA GLY A 224 12.24 8.52 27.77
C GLY A 224 11.68 8.38 26.36
N LEU A 225 10.84 7.38 26.13
CA LEU A 225 10.19 7.16 24.85
C LEU A 225 9.20 8.30 24.53
N HIS A 226 8.44 8.77 25.51
CA HIS A 226 7.52 9.90 25.35
C HIS A 226 8.27 11.17 24.91
N LYS A 227 9.39 11.51 25.56
CA LYS A 227 10.23 12.67 25.18
C LYS A 227 10.85 12.53 23.79
N ALA A 228 11.25 11.33 23.40
CA ALA A 228 11.78 11.05 22.06
C ALA A 228 10.72 11.30 20.98
N LEU A 229 9.47 10.86 21.25
CA LEU A 229 8.31 11.11 20.38
C LEU A 229 7.99 12.62 20.30
N GLU A 230 7.91 13.32 21.43
CA GLU A 230 7.69 14.79 21.43
C GLU A 230 8.75 15.51 20.60
N ALA A 231 10.02 15.20 20.79
CA ALA A 231 11.11 15.80 20.04
C ALA A 231 11.02 15.49 18.52
N SER A 232 10.53 14.33 18.14
CA SER A 232 10.33 13.95 16.74
C SER A 232 9.10 14.65 16.14
N ILE A 233 8.02 14.77 16.90
CA ILE A 233 6.81 15.52 16.51
C ILE A 233 7.15 17.00 16.28
N LEU A 234 7.90 17.64 17.19
CA LEU A 234 8.32 19.03 17.07
C LEU A 234 9.22 19.28 15.84
N ARG A 235 10.09 18.35 15.49
CA ARG A 235 10.90 18.44 14.26
C ARG A 235 10.05 18.40 13.00
N ASN A 236 8.87 17.77 13.07
CA ASN A 236 7.94 17.59 11.96
C ASN A 236 6.66 18.46 12.07
N GLU A 237 6.68 19.54 12.89
CA GLU A 237 5.50 20.39 13.18
C GLU A 237 4.75 20.90 11.94
N GLY A 238 5.44 21.18 10.85
CA GLY A 238 4.82 21.58 9.58
C GLY A 238 3.95 20.52 8.91
N SER A 239 4.05 19.26 9.34
CA SER A 239 3.30 18.12 8.79
C SER A 239 1.97 17.84 9.52
N TRP A 240 1.81 18.35 10.76
CA TRP A 240 0.67 18.03 11.64
C TRP A 240 -0.42 19.10 11.65
N SER A 241 -0.06 20.38 11.51
CA SER A 241 -1.00 21.50 11.50
C SER A 241 -1.70 21.64 10.17
N GLY A 242 -2.86 21.00 10.02
CA GLY A 242 -3.84 21.33 9.01
C GLY A 242 -4.55 22.65 9.37
N SER A 243 -3.86 23.79 9.25
CA SER A 243 -4.54 25.08 9.34
C SER A 243 -5.15 25.42 7.98
N ASP A 244 -6.46 25.30 7.87
CA ASP A 244 -7.26 26.05 6.92
C ASP A 244 -7.04 27.55 7.17
N SER A 245 -6.02 28.12 6.58
CA SER A 245 -5.89 29.56 6.46
C SER A 245 -5.94 29.92 4.98
N SER A 246 -7.16 30.18 4.51
CA SER A 246 -7.43 31.06 3.39
C SER A 246 -6.89 32.45 3.72
N THR A 247 -5.65 32.74 3.38
CA THR A 247 -5.12 34.10 3.29
C THR A 247 -4.09 34.19 2.18
N SER A 248 -4.53 34.88 1.14
CA SER A 248 -3.77 35.68 0.18
C SER A 248 -2.25 35.60 0.23
N GLY A 249 -1.64 35.09 -0.83
CA GLY A 249 -0.43 35.66 -1.41
C GLY A 249 0.80 35.66 -0.52
N LYS A 250 1.18 34.53 0.09
CA LYS A 250 2.56 34.33 0.54
C LYS A 250 3.22 33.32 -0.38
N SER A 251 4.18 33.82 -1.17
CA SER A 251 5.15 33.00 -1.89
C SER A 251 5.71 31.93 -0.95
N LEU A 252 5.53 30.67 -1.34
CA LEU A 252 6.06 29.49 -0.66
C LEU A 252 7.58 29.66 -0.46
N PRO A 253 8.11 29.63 0.78
CA PRO A 253 9.55 29.86 1.06
C PRO A 253 10.46 28.76 0.51
N PHE A 254 9.88 27.69 -0.07
CA PHE A 254 10.59 26.50 -0.53
C PHE A 254 10.93 26.50 -2.04
N LEU A 255 10.59 27.57 -2.74
CA LEU A 255 10.65 27.69 -4.19
C LEU A 255 11.84 28.50 -4.70
N SER A 256 13.00 28.43 -4.09
CA SER A 256 14.21 29.01 -4.67
C SER A 256 15.10 27.92 -5.26
N GLU A 257 15.28 27.99 -6.57
CA GLU A 257 16.43 27.65 -7.40
C GLU A 257 16.39 26.47 -8.38
N ASP A 258 15.37 25.56 -8.44
CA ASP A 258 15.40 24.45 -9.38
C ASP A 258 14.14 24.30 -10.26
N TYR A 259 13.60 25.41 -10.77
CA TYR A 259 12.51 25.33 -11.75
C TYR A 259 13.04 25.22 -13.17
N GLU A 260 12.99 24.02 -13.73
CA GLU A 260 13.33 23.75 -15.10
C GLU A 260 12.10 23.42 -15.93
N SER A 261 12.14 23.75 -17.21
CA SER A 261 11.21 23.24 -18.21
C SER A 261 12.01 22.87 -19.43
N ASP A 262 12.03 21.59 -19.73
CA ASP A 262 12.62 21.01 -20.94
C ASP A 262 11.59 20.85 -22.06
N ILE A 263 10.39 21.40 -21.86
CA ILE A 263 9.31 21.41 -22.85
C ILE A 263 8.84 22.83 -23.18
N ASP A 264 8.38 23.02 -24.41
CA ASP A 264 7.61 24.20 -24.79
C ASP A 264 6.13 23.94 -24.50
N THR A 265 5.63 24.49 -23.39
CA THR A 265 4.24 24.30 -22.95
C THR A 265 3.19 24.78 -23.95
N ARG A 266 3.58 25.62 -24.94
CA ARG A 266 2.68 26.07 -26.03
C ARG A 266 2.36 24.96 -27.03
N LEU A 267 3.24 23.94 -27.13
CA LEU A 267 3.06 22.75 -27.96
C LEU A 267 2.26 21.66 -27.26
N LEU A 268 2.05 21.80 -25.94
CA LEU A 268 1.30 20.85 -25.14
C LEU A 268 -0.19 21.18 -25.15
N LYS A 269 -1.00 20.20 -25.55
CA LYS A 269 -2.47 20.25 -25.42
C LYS A 269 -2.91 19.11 -24.51
N ILE A 270 -3.41 19.45 -23.33
CA ILE A 270 -3.95 18.50 -22.36
C ILE A 270 -5.38 18.17 -22.79
N GLY A 271 -5.69 16.89 -22.88
CA GLY A 271 -6.98 16.37 -23.31
C GLY A 271 -7.78 15.74 -22.18
N LYS A 272 -8.29 14.51 -22.39
CA LYS A 272 -9.15 13.79 -21.43
C LYS A 272 -8.34 13.29 -20.25
N LYS A 273 -8.86 13.48 -19.00
CA LYS A 273 -8.37 12.82 -17.79
C LYS A 273 -8.65 11.32 -17.88
N VAL A 274 -7.65 10.49 -17.63
CA VAL A 274 -7.75 9.02 -17.72
C VAL A 274 -7.58 8.32 -16.37
N ALA A 275 -6.85 8.93 -15.44
CA ALA A 275 -6.69 8.40 -14.09
C ALA A 275 -6.48 9.51 -13.08
N SER A 276 -6.74 9.22 -11.82
CA SER A 276 -6.47 10.09 -10.66
C SER A 276 -5.65 9.32 -9.65
N GLY A 277 -4.53 9.86 -9.23
CA GLY A 277 -3.64 9.27 -8.22
C GLY A 277 -3.43 10.19 -7.04
N SER A 278 -2.75 9.71 -6.01
CA SER A 278 -2.44 10.46 -4.79
C SER A 278 -1.56 11.69 -5.04
N CYS A 279 -0.63 11.61 -6.01
CA CYS A 279 0.30 12.69 -6.34
C CYS A 279 -0.19 13.60 -7.47
N GLY A 280 -1.21 13.21 -8.24
CA GLY A 280 -1.69 13.98 -9.39
C GLY A 280 -2.60 13.22 -10.31
N ASP A 281 -3.07 13.91 -11.34
CA ASP A 281 -3.96 13.37 -12.36
C ASP A 281 -3.20 13.02 -13.63
N MET A 282 -3.60 11.92 -14.27
CA MET A 282 -3.10 11.50 -15.57
C MET A 282 -4.06 11.90 -16.67
N PHE A 283 -3.54 12.58 -17.69
CA PHE A 283 -4.29 13.02 -18.87
C PHE A 283 -3.69 12.42 -20.14
N LEU A 284 -4.55 12.15 -21.11
CA LEU A 284 -4.11 12.03 -22.50
C LEU A 284 -3.97 13.43 -23.09
N GLY A 285 -2.94 13.63 -23.91
CA GLY A 285 -2.69 14.90 -24.55
C GLY A 285 -1.95 14.75 -25.88
N THR A 286 -1.55 15.90 -26.45
CA THR A 286 -0.66 15.93 -27.60
C THR A 286 0.48 16.91 -27.33
N TYR A 287 1.69 16.53 -27.69
CA TYR A 287 2.86 17.38 -27.64
C TYR A 287 3.56 17.38 -29.01
N GLY A 288 3.68 18.56 -29.62
CA GLY A 288 4.23 18.66 -30.97
C GLY A 288 3.46 17.89 -32.07
N GLY A 289 2.22 17.47 -31.80
CA GLY A 289 1.39 16.66 -32.69
C GLY A 289 1.41 15.15 -32.41
N GLU A 290 2.27 14.67 -31.50
CA GLU A 290 2.31 13.28 -31.04
C GLU A 290 1.39 13.07 -29.83
N GLU A 291 0.75 11.88 -29.73
CA GLU A 291 -0.03 11.47 -28.57
C GLU A 291 0.90 11.22 -27.36
N VAL A 292 0.58 11.81 -26.22
CA VAL A 292 1.35 11.73 -24.99
C VAL A 292 0.49 11.47 -23.77
N ALA A 293 1.06 10.91 -22.73
CA ALA A 293 0.51 10.88 -21.38
C ALA A 293 1.10 12.04 -20.58
N VAL A 294 0.26 12.76 -19.84
CA VAL A 294 0.64 13.94 -19.06
C VAL A 294 0.21 13.74 -17.62
N LYS A 295 1.18 13.56 -16.72
CA LYS A 295 0.93 13.54 -15.28
C LYS A 295 0.99 14.97 -14.77
N VAL A 296 -0.11 15.44 -14.19
CA VAL A 296 -0.27 16.80 -13.66
C VAL A 296 -0.29 16.72 -12.14
N LEU A 297 0.67 17.36 -11.49
CA LEU A 297 0.68 17.43 -10.02
C LEU A 297 -0.35 18.45 -9.54
N HIS A 298 -1.15 18.08 -8.54
CA HIS A 298 -2.15 18.96 -7.95
C HIS A 298 -1.54 20.01 -7.03
N PRO A 299 -1.76 21.31 -7.29
CA PRO A 299 -1.30 22.37 -6.39
C PRO A 299 -1.90 22.27 -4.97
N GLU A 300 -3.11 21.72 -4.86
CA GLU A 300 -3.84 21.57 -3.59
C GLU A 300 -3.22 20.51 -2.67
N ASN A 301 -2.57 19.50 -3.26
CA ASN A 301 -1.85 18.44 -2.55
C ASN A 301 -0.33 18.70 -2.48
N PHE A 302 0.08 19.94 -2.74
CA PHE A 302 1.48 20.33 -2.79
C PHE A 302 2.09 20.31 -1.38
N ASN A 303 2.53 19.15 -0.94
CA ASN A 303 3.36 19.00 0.25
C ASN A 303 4.81 18.65 -0.16
N GLN A 304 5.73 18.78 0.77
CA GLN A 304 7.16 18.54 0.53
C GLN A 304 7.43 17.10 0.01
N ASN A 305 6.67 16.12 0.49
CA ASN A 305 6.82 14.72 0.08
C ASN A 305 6.37 14.51 -1.37
N ALA A 306 5.17 14.98 -1.74
CA ALA A 306 4.67 14.88 -3.12
C ALA A 306 5.60 15.58 -4.13
N TRP A 307 6.17 16.73 -3.73
CA TRP A 307 7.17 17.43 -4.54
C TRP A 307 8.46 16.63 -4.68
N SER A 308 8.96 16.05 -3.58
CA SER A 308 10.14 15.21 -3.60
C SER A 308 9.95 13.98 -4.48
N GLU A 309 8.82 13.27 -4.35
CA GLU A 309 8.45 12.13 -5.19
C GLU A 309 8.37 12.53 -6.68
N PHE A 310 7.75 13.68 -6.98
CA PHE A 310 7.64 14.20 -8.34
C PHE A 310 9.00 14.53 -8.96
N LYS A 311 9.89 15.19 -8.21
CA LYS A 311 11.28 15.47 -8.66
C LYS A 311 12.08 14.18 -8.84
N GLN A 312 11.91 13.22 -7.92
CA GLN A 312 12.57 11.92 -8.00
C GLN A 312 12.13 11.15 -9.26
N GLU A 313 10.81 11.16 -9.56
CA GLU A 313 10.29 10.53 -10.77
C GLU A 313 10.89 11.15 -12.04
N ILE A 314 10.96 12.49 -12.12
CA ILE A 314 11.60 13.19 -13.24
C ILE A 314 13.08 12.79 -13.36
N TYR A 315 13.80 12.79 -12.24
CA TYR A 315 15.22 12.44 -12.20
C TYR A 315 15.44 11.03 -12.71
N MET A 316 14.69 10.04 -12.21
CA MET A 316 14.78 8.65 -12.63
C MET A 316 14.43 8.47 -14.11
N LEU A 317 13.35 9.11 -14.57
CA LEU A 317 12.91 9.02 -15.96
C LEU A 317 13.93 9.61 -16.95
N ARG A 318 14.72 10.60 -16.55
CA ARG A 318 15.80 11.17 -17.38
C ARG A 318 17.00 10.23 -17.53
N GLU A 319 17.26 9.38 -16.51
CA GLU A 319 18.40 8.47 -16.48
C GLU A 319 18.18 7.15 -17.23
N VAL A 320 16.93 6.87 -17.63
CA VAL A 320 16.54 5.58 -18.22
C VAL A 320 16.08 5.74 -19.67
N ASP A 321 16.60 4.87 -20.54
CA ASP A 321 16.18 4.76 -21.95
C ASP A 321 16.27 3.29 -22.37
N HIS A 322 15.10 2.62 -22.49
CA HIS A 322 15.03 1.21 -22.83
C HIS A 322 13.66 0.87 -23.46
N PRO A 323 13.58 -0.03 -24.47
CA PRO A 323 12.32 -0.35 -25.15
C PRO A 323 11.21 -0.89 -24.24
N ASN A 324 11.55 -1.49 -23.09
CA ASN A 324 10.60 -1.99 -22.09
C ASN A 324 10.47 -1.07 -20.86
N ILE A 325 10.81 0.21 -21.00
CA ILE A 325 10.56 1.27 -20.03
C ILE A 325 9.80 2.39 -20.72
N VAL A 326 8.83 2.99 -20.04
CA VAL A 326 8.06 4.11 -20.58
C VAL A 326 9.00 5.27 -20.89
N ARG A 327 8.96 5.72 -22.15
CA ARG A 327 9.86 6.77 -22.65
C ARG A 327 9.47 8.13 -22.09
N PHE A 328 10.42 8.81 -21.47
CA PHE A 328 10.32 10.19 -21.04
C PHE A 328 10.39 11.13 -22.25
N ILE A 329 9.53 12.16 -22.27
CA ILE A 329 9.51 13.18 -23.33
C ILE A 329 9.98 14.50 -22.77
N GLY A 330 9.55 14.84 -21.55
CA GLY A 330 9.98 16.05 -20.88
C GLY A 330 9.15 16.38 -19.66
N SER A 331 9.53 17.44 -18.97
CA SER A 331 8.87 17.89 -17.74
C SER A 331 8.76 19.40 -17.68
N CYS A 332 7.84 19.88 -16.85
CA CYS A 332 7.75 21.28 -16.45
C CYS A 332 7.57 21.35 -14.94
N THR A 333 8.54 21.99 -14.27
CA THR A 333 8.50 22.22 -12.83
C THR A 333 8.28 23.69 -12.48
N LYS A 334 7.87 24.52 -13.46
CA LYS A 334 7.63 25.96 -13.27
C LYS A 334 6.18 26.23 -12.83
N PRO A 335 5.99 26.95 -11.71
CA PRO A 335 4.63 27.34 -11.30
C PRO A 335 3.90 28.18 -12.39
N PRO A 336 2.59 28.04 -12.50
CA PRO A 336 1.68 27.19 -11.73
C PRO A 336 1.53 25.78 -12.28
N GLN A 337 2.39 25.34 -13.20
CA GLN A 337 2.24 24.12 -13.99
C GLN A 337 3.35 23.13 -13.65
N PHE A 338 2.96 21.94 -13.22
CA PHE A 338 3.85 20.86 -12.88
C PHE A 338 3.46 19.62 -13.68
N TYR A 339 4.27 19.28 -14.71
CA TYR A 339 3.96 18.20 -15.64
C TYR A 339 5.12 17.22 -15.78
N ILE A 340 4.81 15.93 -15.87
CA ILE A 340 5.67 14.90 -16.45
C ILE A 340 5.00 14.42 -17.72
N ILE A 341 5.72 14.41 -18.83
CA ILE A 341 5.23 13.98 -20.13
C ILE A 341 5.99 12.73 -20.54
N THR A 342 5.23 11.67 -20.82
CA THR A 342 5.74 10.39 -21.31
C THR A 342 5.03 9.98 -22.60
N GLU A 343 5.54 8.97 -23.28
CA GLU A 343 4.84 8.36 -24.39
C GLU A 343 3.45 7.86 -23.98
N CYS A 344 2.51 7.86 -24.92
CA CYS A 344 1.15 7.37 -24.68
C CYS A 344 1.08 5.85 -24.80
N MET A 345 0.76 5.18 -23.68
CA MET A 345 0.51 3.75 -23.61
C MET A 345 -0.99 3.48 -23.78
N SER A 346 -1.44 3.41 -25.03
CA SER A 346 -2.86 3.50 -25.41
C SER A 346 -3.74 2.31 -24.99
N ARG A 347 -3.15 1.19 -24.56
CA ARG A 347 -3.90 0.03 -24.07
C ARG A 347 -3.97 -0.02 -22.53
N GLY A 348 -3.58 1.06 -21.86
CA GLY A 348 -3.66 1.18 -20.42
C GLY A 348 -2.70 0.28 -19.65
N SER A 349 -3.03 -0.02 -18.40
CA SER A 349 -2.22 -0.87 -17.54
C SER A 349 -2.48 -2.36 -17.79
N LEU A 350 -1.49 -3.18 -17.43
CA LEU A 350 -1.64 -4.63 -17.44
C LEU A 350 -2.71 -5.10 -16.43
N PHE A 351 -2.90 -4.32 -15.36
CA PHE A 351 -3.97 -4.54 -14.40
C PHE A 351 -5.35 -4.43 -15.07
N ASP A 352 -5.60 -3.33 -15.81
CA ASP A 352 -6.86 -3.13 -16.53
C ASP A 352 -7.08 -4.22 -17.57
N PHE A 353 -6.03 -4.55 -18.31
CA PHE A 353 -6.05 -5.60 -19.33
C PHE A 353 -6.44 -6.97 -18.78
N LEU A 354 -5.91 -7.35 -17.61
CA LEU A 354 -6.17 -8.67 -17.00
C LEU A 354 -7.50 -8.71 -16.25
N HIS A 355 -7.81 -7.66 -15.48
CA HIS A 355 -8.87 -7.72 -14.47
C HIS A 355 -10.15 -6.98 -14.88
N ASN A 356 -10.05 -5.86 -15.59
CA ASN A 356 -11.21 -5.10 -16.05
C ASN A 356 -11.72 -5.60 -17.41
N GLU A 357 -10.81 -5.93 -18.34
CA GLU A 357 -11.16 -6.52 -19.63
C GLU A 357 -11.30 -8.04 -19.59
N HIS A 358 -10.96 -8.67 -18.46
CA HIS A 358 -11.04 -10.12 -18.23
C HIS A 358 -10.30 -10.98 -19.26
N ASN A 359 -9.15 -10.53 -19.73
CA ASN A 359 -8.33 -11.27 -20.68
C ASN A 359 -7.66 -12.47 -20.00
N VAL A 360 -7.79 -13.65 -20.61
CA VAL A 360 -7.06 -14.86 -20.24
C VAL A 360 -5.93 -15.06 -21.24
N LEU A 361 -4.70 -15.19 -20.72
CA LEU A 361 -3.52 -15.28 -21.57
C LEU A 361 -3.16 -16.73 -21.88
N ASP A 362 -2.71 -16.96 -23.11
CA ASP A 362 -2.03 -18.19 -23.50
C ASP A 362 -0.55 -18.18 -23.10
N LEU A 363 0.10 -19.33 -23.09
CA LEU A 363 1.50 -19.45 -22.69
C LEU A 363 2.45 -18.55 -23.50
N PRO A 364 2.35 -18.46 -24.85
CA PRO A 364 3.19 -17.56 -25.64
C PRO A 364 3.07 -16.09 -25.21
N THR A 365 1.86 -15.62 -24.94
CA THR A 365 1.62 -14.24 -24.50
C THR A 365 2.13 -14.00 -23.08
N ILE A 366 1.94 -14.96 -22.16
CA ILE A 366 2.51 -14.91 -20.80
C ILE A 366 4.03 -14.76 -20.87
N LEU A 367 4.69 -15.63 -21.68
CA LEU A 367 6.15 -15.58 -21.83
C LEU A 367 6.63 -14.27 -22.45
N LYS A 368 5.92 -13.76 -23.46
CA LYS A 368 6.24 -12.47 -24.09
C LYS A 368 6.17 -11.33 -23.08
N PHE A 369 5.07 -11.21 -22.34
CA PHE A 369 4.91 -10.14 -21.35
C PHE A 369 5.92 -10.28 -20.21
N ALA A 370 6.15 -11.50 -19.72
CA ALA A 370 7.16 -11.76 -18.69
C ALA A 370 8.57 -11.36 -19.16
N LEU A 371 8.94 -11.67 -20.41
CA LEU A 371 10.22 -11.27 -21.00
C LEU A 371 10.35 -9.75 -21.14
N ASP A 372 9.29 -9.06 -21.60
CA ASP A 372 9.27 -7.61 -21.70
C ASP A 372 9.54 -6.95 -20.33
N ILE A 373 8.85 -7.42 -19.28
CA ILE A 373 9.02 -6.94 -17.90
C ILE A 373 10.46 -7.20 -17.43
N CYS A 374 10.93 -8.45 -17.59
CA CYS A 374 12.26 -8.83 -17.11
C CYS A 374 13.38 -8.05 -17.81
N ARG A 375 13.25 -7.74 -19.11
CA ARG A 375 14.24 -6.93 -19.85
C ARG A 375 14.29 -5.51 -19.32
N GLY A 376 13.13 -4.87 -19.08
CA GLY A 376 13.05 -3.56 -18.44
C GLY A 376 13.68 -3.57 -17.04
N MET A 377 13.31 -4.53 -16.21
CA MET A 377 13.81 -4.66 -14.83
C MET A 377 15.31 -5.01 -14.78
N SER A 378 15.79 -5.86 -15.68
CA SER A 378 17.23 -6.17 -15.78
C SER A 378 18.05 -4.92 -16.11
N TYR A 379 17.55 -4.07 -17.01
CA TYR A 379 18.20 -2.80 -17.35
C TYR A 379 18.24 -1.85 -16.13
N LEU A 380 17.14 -1.72 -15.36
CA LEU A 380 17.11 -0.90 -14.15
C LEU A 380 18.12 -1.39 -13.11
N HIS A 381 18.15 -2.71 -12.87
CA HIS A 381 19.09 -3.31 -11.90
C HIS A 381 20.56 -3.16 -12.32
N GLN A 382 20.87 -3.22 -13.62
CA GLN A 382 22.21 -2.95 -14.14
C GLN A 382 22.64 -1.48 -13.93
N LYS A 383 21.67 -0.57 -13.88
CA LYS A 383 21.87 0.84 -13.53
C LYS A 383 21.92 1.10 -12.03
N GLY A 384 21.77 0.05 -11.20
CA GLY A 384 21.69 0.18 -9.75
C GLY A 384 20.35 0.76 -9.25
N ILE A 385 19.30 0.76 -10.07
CA ILE A 385 17.98 1.29 -9.73
C ILE A 385 17.09 0.17 -9.26
N ILE A 386 16.51 0.31 -8.05
CA ILE A 386 15.46 -0.55 -7.49
C ILE A 386 14.12 0.14 -7.70
N HIS A 387 13.16 -0.55 -8.32
CA HIS A 387 11.84 0.03 -8.67
C HIS A 387 10.94 0.20 -7.45
N ARG A 388 10.87 -0.81 -6.57
CA ARG A 388 10.19 -0.83 -5.27
C ARG A 388 8.66 -0.87 -5.32
N ASP A 389 8.02 -0.58 -6.45
CA ASP A 389 6.56 -0.63 -6.64
C ASP A 389 6.18 -1.38 -7.92
N LEU A 390 6.84 -2.52 -8.17
CA LEU A 390 6.52 -3.35 -9.33
C LEU A 390 5.20 -4.09 -9.10
N LYS A 391 4.18 -3.73 -9.89
CA LYS A 391 2.83 -4.32 -9.87
C LYS A 391 2.19 -4.19 -11.26
N SER A 392 1.14 -4.95 -11.53
CA SER A 392 0.44 -4.94 -12.83
C SER A 392 -0.12 -3.57 -13.23
N ALA A 393 -0.48 -2.71 -12.25
CA ALA A 393 -0.93 -1.35 -12.49
C ALA A 393 0.19 -0.42 -13.02
N ASN A 394 1.46 -0.71 -12.70
CA ASN A 394 2.64 0.06 -13.13
C ASN A 394 3.32 -0.55 -14.37
N LEU A 395 2.70 -1.53 -15.00
CA LEU A 395 3.12 -2.16 -16.24
C LEU A 395 2.14 -1.75 -17.35
N LEU A 396 2.60 -0.96 -18.28
CA LEU A 396 1.74 -0.36 -19.30
C LEU A 396 1.90 -1.09 -20.64
N LEU A 397 0.77 -1.24 -21.36
CA LEU A 397 0.71 -1.96 -22.62
C LEU A 397 0.57 -0.99 -23.80
N GLY A 398 1.51 -1.05 -24.74
CA GLY A 398 1.51 -0.26 -25.96
C GLY A 398 0.62 -0.85 -27.08
N LYS A 399 0.40 -0.07 -28.15
CA LYS A 399 -0.28 -0.52 -29.39
C LYS A 399 0.44 -1.72 -30.02
N ASP A 400 1.73 -1.82 -29.83
CA ASP A 400 2.62 -2.88 -30.32
C ASP A 400 2.56 -4.18 -29.49
N HIS A 401 1.67 -4.23 -28.47
CA HIS A 401 1.61 -5.29 -27.48
C HIS A 401 2.94 -5.52 -26.73
N VAL A 402 3.74 -4.49 -26.58
CA VAL A 402 4.95 -4.48 -25.74
C VAL A 402 4.61 -3.93 -24.37
N VAL A 403 5.04 -4.63 -23.32
CA VAL A 403 4.90 -4.18 -21.95
C VAL A 403 6.09 -3.26 -21.60
N ARG A 404 5.77 -2.13 -20.96
CA ARG A 404 6.76 -1.15 -20.48
C ARG A 404 6.55 -0.88 -18.98
N VAL A 405 7.67 -0.87 -18.27
CA VAL A 405 7.69 -0.50 -16.83
C VAL A 405 7.50 1.00 -16.70
N ALA A 406 6.65 1.42 -15.78
CA ALA A 406 6.28 2.81 -15.54
C ALA A 406 6.19 3.11 -14.03
N ASP A 407 6.02 4.36 -13.66
CA ASP A 407 5.87 4.89 -12.31
C ASP A 407 7.12 4.71 -11.43
N PHE A 408 8.01 5.67 -11.52
CA PHE A 408 9.29 5.71 -10.80
C PHE A 408 9.24 6.58 -9.52
N GLY A 409 8.05 6.96 -9.05
CA GLY A 409 7.89 7.83 -7.88
C GLY A 409 8.49 7.25 -6.60
N LEU A 410 8.57 5.93 -6.51
CA LEU A 410 9.19 5.22 -5.39
C LEU A 410 10.58 4.63 -5.70
N ALA A 411 11.07 4.73 -6.95
CA ALA A 411 12.35 4.17 -7.34
C ALA A 411 13.52 4.84 -6.60
N ARG A 412 14.59 4.09 -6.32
CA ARG A 412 15.81 4.55 -5.62
C ARG A 412 17.05 3.90 -6.22
N PHE A 413 18.19 4.58 -6.09
CA PHE A 413 19.48 3.94 -6.30
C PHE A 413 19.80 2.99 -5.13
N GLN A 414 20.48 1.90 -5.43
CA GLN A 414 20.79 0.84 -4.46
C GLN A 414 21.62 1.34 -3.28
N ASP A 415 22.42 2.38 -3.47
CA ASP A 415 23.31 2.97 -2.46
C ASP A 415 22.58 3.97 -1.54
N GLU A 416 21.36 4.36 -1.87
CA GLU A 416 20.54 5.26 -1.07
C GLU A 416 19.72 4.46 -0.06
N GLY A 417 20.32 4.09 1.08
CA GLY A 417 19.60 3.43 2.19
C GLY A 417 18.42 4.29 2.66
N GLY A 418 17.20 3.75 2.61
CA GLY A 418 16.00 4.45 3.08
C GLY A 418 14.91 3.48 3.48
N ALA A 419 14.24 3.76 4.61
CA ALA A 419 13.05 3.02 5.04
C ALA A 419 11.93 3.19 4.02
N MET A 420 11.29 2.08 3.63
CA MET A 420 10.11 2.12 2.77
C MET A 420 8.87 2.59 3.55
N THR A 421 8.17 3.58 3.01
CA THR A 421 6.79 3.85 3.39
C THR A 421 5.90 2.93 2.59
N ALA A 422 5.26 1.97 3.25
CA ALA A 422 4.28 1.09 2.62
C ALA A 422 3.00 1.88 2.36
N GLU A 423 2.67 2.15 1.09
CA GLU A 423 1.36 2.70 0.72
C GLU A 423 0.28 1.61 0.81
N THR A 424 -0.87 1.98 1.34
CA THR A 424 -2.06 1.10 1.41
C THR A 424 -2.49 0.73 -0.02
N GLY A 425 -2.50 -0.57 -0.36
CA GLY A 425 -2.85 -1.07 -1.70
C GLY A 425 -1.74 -1.88 -2.36
N THR A 426 -0.49 -1.53 -2.17
CA THR A 426 0.69 -2.19 -2.78
C THR A 426 1.12 -3.46 -2.05
N TYR A 427 0.67 -3.69 -0.81
CA TYR A 427 1.06 -4.84 0.03
C TYR A 427 1.00 -6.21 -0.65
N ARG A 428 0.08 -6.40 -1.61
CA ARG A 428 -0.10 -7.68 -2.30
C ARG A 428 1.11 -8.12 -3.13
N TRP A 429 1.93 -7.17 -3.58
CA TRP A 429 3.14 -7.40 -4.39
C TRP A 429 4.43 -7.27 -3.60
N MET A 430 4.37 -6.80 -2.35
CA MET A 430 5.57 -6.56 -1.52
C MET A 430 6.24 -7.85 -1.07
N ALA A 431 7.56 -7.83 -1.08
CA ALA A 431 8.39 -8.90 -0.54
C ALA A 431 8.32 -8.95 1.01
N PRO A 432 8.47 -10.13 1.64
CA PRO A 432 8.37 -10.27 3.08
C PRO A 432 9.37 -9.42 3.87
N GLU A 433 10.61 -9.25 3.38
CA GLU A 433 11.61 -8.37 3.99
C GLU A 433 11.20 -6.89 3.95
N VAL A 434 10.52 -6.47 2.87
CA VAL A 434 9.98 -5.11 2.73
C VAL A 434 8.83 -4.88 3.71
N ILE A 435 7.89 -5.83 3.80
CA ILE A 435 6.78 -5.80 4.76
C ILE A 435 7.30 -5.79 6.21
N ASN A 436 8.43 -6.46 6.47
CA ASN A 436 9.07 -6.53 7.79
C ASN A 436 10.00 -5.34 8.09
N HIS A 437 10.07 -4.32 7.21
CA HIS A 437 10.98 -3.18 7.33
C HIS A 437 12.45 -3.57 7.51
N GLN A 438 12.85 -4.72 6.95
CA GLN A 438 14.23 -5.20 6.96
C GLN A 438 15.02 -4.54 5.83
N PRO A 439 16.35 -4.47 5.93
CA PRO A 439 17.19 -4.07 4.80
C PRO A 439 16.89 -4.95 3.58
N TYR A 440 16.73 -4.34 2.42
CA TYR A 440 16.39 -5.02 1.18
C TYR A 440 17.21 -4.46 0.01
N ASP A 441 17.30 -5.24 -1.04
CA ASP A 441 18.00 -4.93 -2.28
C ASP A 441 17.07 -5.14 -3.50
N ASN A 442 17.67 -5.19 -4.68
CA ASN A 442 16.96 -5.43 -5.94
C ASN A 442 16.22 -6.77 -6.02
N LYS A 443 16.47 -7.70 -5.09
CA LYS A 443 15.74 -8.97 -5.00
C LYS A 443 14.29 -8.80 -4.53
N ALA A 444 13.96 -7.66 -3.93
CA ALA A 444 12.57 -7.32 -3.62
C ALA A 444 11.72 -7.17 -4.90
N ASP A 445 12.27 -6.55 -5.96
CA ASP A 445 11.59 -6.44 -7.25
C ASP A 445 11.38 -7.81 -7.91
N VAL A 446 12.31 -8.76 -7.71
CA VAL A 446 12.16 -10.14 -8.21
C VAL A 446 10.98 -10.85 -7.55
N TYR A 447 10.78 -10.62 -6.24
CA TYR A 447 9.60 -11.12 -5.55
C TYR A 447 8.31 -10.51 -6.13
N SER A 448 8.27 -9.20 -6.30
CA SER A 448 7.12 -8.49 -6.89
C SER A 448 6.82 -8.98 -8.31
N PHE A 449 7.85 -9.24 -9.12
CA PHE A 449 7.71 -9.86 -10.43
C PHE A 449 7.05 -11.25 -10.36
N ALA A 450 7.41 -12.09 -9.38
CA ALA A 450 6.78 -13.39 -9.22
C ALA A 450 5.27 -13.27 -8.93
N ILE A 451 4.87 -12.27 -8.17
CA ILE A 451 3.45 -11.99 -7.94
C ILE A 451 2.77 -11.52 -9.23
N VAL A 452 3.39 -10.64 -10.02
CA VAL A 452 2.89 -10.26 -11.35
C VAL A 452 2.81 -11.46 -12.28
N LEU A 453 3.81 -12.35 -12.29
CA LEU A 453 3.78 -13.57 -13.09
C LEU A 453 2.60 -14.48 -12.70
N SER A 454 2.24 -14.53 -11.40
CA SER A 454 1.04 -15.23 -10.96
C SER A 454 -0.25 -14.60 -11.50
N GLU A 455 -0.31 -13.26 -11.61
CA GLU A 455 -1.43 -12.55 -12.25
C GLU A 455 -1.53 -12.91 -13.75
N LEU A 456 -0.41 -12.90 -14.47
CA LEU A 456 -0.36 -13.29 -15.89
C LEU A 456 -0.87 -14.73 -16.12
N MET A 457 -0.52 -15.66 -15.21
CA MET A 457 -0.90 -17.06 -15.30
C MET A 457 -2.35 -17.35 -14.91
N THR A 458 -2.94 -16.53 -14.05
CA THR A 458 -4.27 -16.79 -13.46
C THR A 458 -5.33 -15.80 -13.90
N SER A 459 -4.95 -14.64 -14.41
CA SER A 459 -5.81 -13.46 -14.63
C SER A 459 -6.62 -13.07 -13.39
N LYS A 460 -6.06 -13.33 -12.18
CA LYS A 460 -6.70 -13.02 -10.89
C LYS A 460 -5.84 -12.06 -10.09
N ILE A 461 -6.49 -11.12 -9.41
CA ILE A 461 -5.82 -10.26 -8.43
C ILE A 461 -5.22 -11.13 -7.32
N PRO A 462 -3.95 -10.93 -6.91
CA PRO A 462 -3.33 -11.74 -5.86
C PRO A 462 -4.10 -11.61 -4.55
N TYR A 463 -4.36 -12.74 -3.88
CA TYR A 463 -5.03 -12.78 -2.55
C TYR A 463 -6.40 -12.08 -2.51
N THR A 464 -7.22 -12.23 -3.56
CA THR A 464 -8.52 -11.54 -3.72
C THR A 464 -9.48 -11.67 -2.55
N THR A 465 -9.42 -12.77 -1.79
CA THR A 465 -10.27 -13.05 -0.63
C THR A 465 -9.82 -12.34 0.64
N MET A 466 -8.69 -11.65 0.61
CA MET A 466 -8.06 -10.99 1.76
C MET A 466 -7.98 -9.48 1.53
N SER A 467 -8.04 -8.70 2.62
CA SER A 467 -7.63 -7.30 2.55
C SER A 467 -6.12 -7.19 2.25
N PRO A 468 -5.63 -6.04 1.74
CA PRO A 468 -4.19 -5.86 1.51
C PRO A 468 -3.34 -6.15 2.75
N LEU A 469 -3.79 -5.71 3.93
CA LEU A 469 -3.08 -5.94 5.19
C LEU A 469 -3.09 -7.42 5.61
N GLN A 470 -4.21 -8.13 5.45
CA GLN A 470 -4.28 -9.58 5.69
C GLN A 470 -3.35 -10.35 4.75
N ALA A 471 -3.25 -9.93 3.48
CA ALA A 471 -2.30 -10.49 2.54
C ALA A 471 -0.85 -10.28 3.01
N ALA A 472 -0.50 -9.08 3.48
CA ALA A 472 0.82 -8.77 4.03
C ALA A 472 1.18 -9.69 5.21
N VAL A 473 0.27 -9.83 6.19
CA VAL A 473 0.47 -10.75 7.32
C VAL A 473 0.65 -12.19 6.83
N GLY A 474 -0.19 -12.64 5.89
CA GLY A 474 -0.06 -13.98 5.31
C GLY A 474 1.28 -14.19 4.60
N VAL A 475 1.75 -13.21 3.83
CA VAL A 475 3.06 -13.25 3.13
C VAL A 475 4.22 -13.42 4.11
N ARG A 476 4.20 -12.72 5.25
CA ARG A 476 5.19 -12.88 6.34
C ARG A 476 5.19 -14.30 6.90
N GLN A 477 4.03 -14.95 6.93
CA GLN A 477 3.85 -16.34 7.40
C GLN A 477 4.10 -17.38 6.29
N GLY A 478 4.55 -16.97 5.11
CA GLY A 478 4.86 -17.85 3.99
C GLY A 478 3.71 -18.07 2.99
N LEU A 479 2.59 -17.35 3.12
CA LEU A 479 1.50 -17.43 2.14
C LEU A 479 1.99 -16.96 0.76
N ARG A 480 1.55 -17.66 -0.29
CA ARG A 480 1.82 -17.34 -1.70
C ARG A 480 0.54 -17.51 -2.51
N PRO A 481 0.40 -16.82 -3.67
CA PRO A 481 -0.73 -17.01 -4.56
C PRO A 481 -0.88 -18.46 -5.04
N GLN A 482 -2.11 -18.90 -5.22
CA GLN A 482 -2.39 -20.21 -5.82
C GLN A 482 -2.06 -20.17 -7.31
N LEU A 483 -1.33 -21.18 -7.78
CA LEU A 483 -0.96 -21.35 -9.18
C LEU A 483 -1.83 -22.41 -9.85
N PRO A 484 -2.09 -22.29 -11.17
CA PRO A 484 -2.84 -23.30 -11.90
C PRO A 484 -2.03 -24.60 -12.02
N GLU A 485 -2.66 -25.73 -11.72
CA GLU A 485 -2.01 -27.06 -11.74
C GLU A 485 -1.56 -27.47 -13.16
N ASN A 486 -2.25 -26.98 -14.17
CA ASN A 486 -1.98 -27.28 -15.60
C ASN A 486 -0.99 -26.30 -16.25
N ALA A 487 -0.34 -25.42 -15.49
CA ALA A 487 0.66 -24.51 -16.04
C ALA A 487 1.95 -25.26 -16.43
N HIS A 488 2.75 -24.61 -17.30
CA HIS A 488 4.02 -25.17 -17.75
C HIS A 488 4.95 -25.48 -16.57
N PRO A 489 5.47 -26.74 -16.42
CA PRO A 489 6.19 -27.16 -15.22
C PRO A 489 7.43 -26.30 -14.88
N ARG A 490 8.24 -25.93 -15.90
CA ARG A 490 9.40 -25.07 -15.70
C ARG A 490 9.01 -23.67 -15.23
N LEU A 491 7.88 -23.12 -15.72
CA LEU A 491 7.37 -21.83 -15.28
C LEU A 491 6.92 -21.88 -13.81
N LEU A 492 6.32 -23.00 -13.37
CA LEU A 492 5.98 -23.22 -11.96
C LEU A 492 7.23 -23.31 -11.06
N ILE A 493 8.32 -23.88 -11.56
CA ILE A 493 9.59 -23.93 -10.82
C ILE A 493 10.20 -22.54 -10.74
N LEU A 494 10.23 -21.80 -11.85
CA LEU A 494 10.80 -20.45 -11.91
C LEU A 494 10.09 -19.49 -10.94
N ILE A 495 8.75 -19.45 -10.97
CA ILE A 495 7.99 -18.56 -10.11
C ILE A 495 8.22 -18.88 -8.62
N LYS A 496 8.33 -20.16 -8.25
CA LYS A 496 8.64 -20.58 -6.87
C LYS A 496 10.02 -20.11 -6.42
N ARG A 497 11.01 -20.09 -7.31
CA ARG A 497 12.35 -19.54 -7.02
C ARG A 497 12.31 -18.02 -6.88
N CYS A 498 11.51 -17.32 -7.69
CA CYS A 498 11.44 -15.85 -7.64
C CYS A 498 10.81 -15.32 -6.34
N TRP A 499 9.87 -16.04 -5.72
CA TRP A 499 9.23 -15.61 -4.47
C TRP A 499 9.74 -16.36 -3.22
N GLU A 500 10.96 -16.90 -3.26
CA GLU A 500 11.62 -17.48 -2.09
C GLU A 500 11.63 -16.47 -0.92
N ALA A 501 11.54 -17.00 0.31
CA ALA A 501 11.52 -16.19 1.52
C ALA A 501 12.83 -15.42 1.69
N LEU A 502 13.97 -16.10 1.45
CA LEU A 502 15.29 -15.50 1.52
C LEU A 502 15.63 -14.80 0.19
N PRO A 503 15.90 -13.47 0.19
CA PRO A 503 16.23 -12.72 -1.03
C PRO A 503 17.42 -13.32 -1.80
N SER A 504 18.46 -13.82 -1.12
CA SER A 504 19.64 -14.41 -1.75
C SER A 504 19.35 -15.64 -2.61
N ASN A 505 18.25 -16.35 -2.34
CA ASN A 505 17.85 -17.54 -3.11
C ASN A 505 17.09 -17.18 -4.40
N ARG A 506 16.64 -15.93 -4.54
CA ARG A 506 15.93 -15.47 -5.73
C ARG A 506 16.92 -15.24 -6.87
N PRO A 507 16.60 -15.67 -8.12
CA PRO A 507 17.46 -15.43 -9.28
C PRO A 507 17.61 -13.94 -9.57
N SER A 508 18.54 -13.57 -10.44
CA SER A 508 18.58 -12.24 -11.06
C SER A 508 17.60 -12.17 -12.23
N PHE A 509 17.23 -10.94 -12.67
CA PHE A 509 16.41 -10.81 -13.89
C PHE A 509 17.13 -11.34 -15.14
N ALA A 510 18.46 -11.30 -15.20
CA ALA A 510 19.22 -11.90 -16.29
C ALA A 510 19.05 -13.44 -16.33
N ASP A 511 19.09 -14.12 -15.17
CA ASP A 511 18.85 -15.55 -15.07
C ASP A 511 17.41 -15.90 -15.45
N ILE A 512 16.44 -15.07 -15.03
CA ILE A 512 15.02 -15.25 -15.35
C ILE A 512 14.78 -15.12 -16.86
N ILE A 513 15.39 -14.14 -17.52
CA ILE A 513 15.30 -13.97 -18.98
C ILE A 513 15.79 -15.23 -19.69
N THR A 514 16.96 -15.75 -19.33
CA THR A 514 17.52 -16.98 -19.93
C THR A 514 16.55 -18.17 -19.77
N GLU A 515 15.98 -18.34 -18.57
CA GLU A 515 15.02 -19.44 -18.31
C GLU A 515 13.71 -19.28 -19.12
N LEU A 516 13.19 -18.03 -19.23
CA LEU A 516 11.98 -17.74 -20.00
C LEU A 516 12.20 -17.94 -21.51
N GLU A 517 13.36 -17.55 -22.04
CA GLU A 517 13.73 -17.73 -23.45
C GLU A 517 13.86 -19.23 -23.78
N ASP A 518 14.44 -20.04 -22.90
CA ASP A 518 14.49 -21.49 -23.03
C ASP A 518 13.09 -22.12 -23.03
N ILE A 519 12.20 -21.68 -22.14
CA ILE A 519 10.81 -22.16 -22.10
C ILE A 519 10.09 -21.79 -23.40
N GLN A 520 10.31 -20.57 -23.92
CA GLN A 520 9.71 -20.09 -25.15
C GLN A 520 10.17 -20.91 -26.36
N ALA A 521 11.46 -21.23 -26.46
CA ALA A 521 12.02 -22.07 -27.53
C ALA A 521 11.39 -23.46 -27.52
N GLN A 522 11.30 -24.12 -26.35
CA GLN A 522 10.69 -25.44 -26.22
C GLN A 522 9.20 -25.45 -26.58
N ALA A 523 8.46 -24.41 -26.20
CA ALA A 523 7.03 -24.29 -26.54
C ALA A 523 6.82 -24.13 -28.06
N GLN A 524 7.74 -23.47 -28.75
CA GLN A 524 7.70 -23.31 -30.21
C GLN A 524 8.02 -24.63 -30.96
N GLU A 525 9.02 -25.39 -30.49
CA GLU A 525 9.38 -26.70 -31.05
C GLU A 525 8.22 -27.69 -30.95
N THR A 526 7.58 -27.81 -29.79
CA THR A 526 6.44 -28.70 -29.58
C THR A 526 5.22 -28.32 -30.44
N SER A 527 5.01 -27.04 -30.70
CA SER A 527 3.93 -26.55 -31.58
C SER A 527 4.21 -26.83 -33.06
N GLY A 528 5.48 -26.77 -33.47
CA GLY A 528 5.94 -27.07 -34.83
C GLY A 528 5.80 -28.57 -35.19
N GLU A 529 6.18 -29.46 -34.26
CA GLU A 529 6.05 -30.92 -34.46
C GLU A 529 4.59 -31.38 -34.52
N SER A 530 3.70 -30.74 -33.74
CA SER A 530 2.27 -31.06 -33.78
C SER A 530 1.61 -30.66 -35.11
N SER A 531 2.06 -29.54 -35.69
CA SER A 531 1.56 -29.07 -37.00
C SER A 531 2.09 -29.92 -38.18
N GLN A 532 3.26 -30.52 -38.03
CA GLN A 532 3.86 -31.40 -39.06
C GLN A 532 3.22 -32.80 -39.07
N LYS A 533 2.92 -33.36 -37.89
CA LYS A 533 2.21 -34.63 -37.75
C LYS A 533 0.76 -34.58 -38.25
N GLN A 534 0.13 -33.42 -38.25
CA GLN A 534 -1.23 -33.24 -38.77
C GLN A 534 -1.26 -33.13 -40.29
N LYS A 535 -0.16 -32.70 -40.92
CA LYS A 535 -0.02 -32.68 -42.40
C LYS A 535 0.36 -34.01 -42.99
N ASP A 536 1.13 -34.82 -42.25
CA ASP A 536 1.55 -36.18 -42.71
C ASP A 536 0.47 -37.25 -42.44
N GLY A 537 -0.62 -36.91 -41.75
CA GLY A 537 -1.76 -37.80 -41.48
C GLY A 537 -2.96 -37.61 -42.42
N ASP A 538 -2.93 -36.56 -43.28
CA ASP A 538 -3.99 -36.27 -44.29
C ASP A 538 -3.55 -36.60 -45.75
N GLU A 539 -2.37 -37.21 -45.96
CA GLU A 539 -1.98 -37.87 -47.20
C GLU A 539 -2.15 -39.39 -47.06
#